data_8a278a3c3eb07d18da55bc116f4495e6
#
_entry.id   8a278a3c3eb07d18da55bc116f4495e6
#
_cell.length_a   1.000
_cell.length_b   1.000
_cell.length_c   1.000
_cell.angle_alpha   90.00
_cell.angle_beta   90.00
_cell.angle_gamma   90.00
#
_symmetry.space_group_name_H-M   'P 1'
#
loop_
_entity.id
_entity.type
_entity.pdbx_description
1 polymer ?
#
loop_
_entity_poly.entity_id
_entity_poly.type
_entity_poly.pdbx_seq_one_letter_code
_entity_poly.pdbx_strand_id
1 'polypeptide(L)'
;MKLTNRYGAPDSIVDAIRNDPYTKDGADFSVTELIKPPQIRRLWHAHEDEISGDVREEVWKLLGKGVHNVIEQADSEGTKERRFHAEHDGSTISGAIDLMGDDGSLTDYKVTSTYSVQRGLKEDWEKQLNMYAWLIRQNGLTATKLSIVCICRDWMRSRTGKYNYPESPVVVLSVPMWRDERQDAYIAQRVKLHTQEKTIPCTPEERWARGAYQVNGGGKPRSFDTRQEAVEYINKQKTGLILENNVTYTLFIS
;
A
#
# COMPACT_ATOMS: atom_id res chain seq x y z
N MET A 1 17.62 -7.25 5.35
CA MET A 1 17.89 -6.30 4.22
C MET A 1 19.12 -5.45 4.50
N LYS A 2 20.06 -5.35 3.56
CA LYS A 2 21.24 -4.45 3.68
C LYS A 2 20.85 -3.03 3.26
N LEU A 3 21.13 -2.04 4.12
CA LEU A 3 20.83 -0.63 3.82
C LEU A 3 22.11 0.08 3.35
N THR A 4 22.07 0.64 2.13
CA THR A 4 23.14 1.47 1.56
C THR A 4 22.86 2.95 1.75
N ASN A 5 23.88 3.79 1.75
CA ASN A 5 23.77 5.25 1.82
C ASN A 5 24.56 5.88 0.64
N ARG A 6 24.11 5.62 -0.60
CA ARG A 6 24.82 6.05 -1.82
C ARG A 6 24.83 7.55 -2.03
N TYR A 7 23.88 8.26 -1.42
CA TYR A 7 23.68 9.70 -1.59
C TYR A 7 24.12 10.53 -0.39
N GLY A 8 24.82 9.91 0.57
CA GLY A 8 25.44 10.62 1.70
C GLY A 8 24.43 11.28 2.64
N ALA A 9 23.32 10.59 2.97
CA ALA A 9 22.44 11.06 4.03
C ALA A 9 23.20 11.13 5.35
N PRO A 10 22.93 12.13 6.23
CA PRO A 10 23.55 12.25 7.55
C PRO A 10 23.32 11.00 8.41
N ASP A 11 24.28 10.65 9.25
CA ASP A 11 24.23 9.46 10.11
C ASP A 11 22.96 9.43 10.98
N SER A 12 22.49 10.57 11.47
CA SER A 12 21.24 10.67 12.23
C SER A 12 20.02 10.17 11.47
N ILE A 13 19.95 10.40 10.15
CA ILE A 13 18.87 9.88 9.28
C ILE A 13 19.06 8.38 9.05
N VAL A 14 20.28 7.95 8.80
CA VAL A 14 20.61 6.52 8.60
C VAL A 14 20.25 5.71 9.83
N ASP A 15 20.62 6.19 11.02
CA ASP A 15 20.37 5.52 12.29
C ASP A 15 18.87 5.49 12.64
N ALA A 16 18.13 6.58 12.38
CA ALA A 16 16.70 6.63 12.58
C ALA A 16 15.94 5.62 11.69
N ILE A 17 16.46 5.34 10.48
CA ILE A 17 15.88 4.36 9.57
C ILE A 17 16.26 2.92 9.99
N ARG A 18 17.49 2.70 10.43
CA ARG A 18 17.97 1.38 10.87
C ARG A 18 17.32 0.91 12.16
N ASN A 19 17.11 1.82 13.09
CA ASN A 19 16.57 1.53 14.43
C ASN A 19 15.04 1.58 14.44
N ASP A 20 14.39 0.94 13.45
CA ASP A 20 12.93 0.83 13.39
C ASP A 20 12.42 -0.12 14.50
N PRO A 21 11.71 0.38 15.54
CA PRO A 21 11.23 -0.45 16.64
C PRO A 21 10.01 -1.32 16.27
N TYR A 22 9.55 -1.26 15.01
CA TYR A 22 8.36 -1.99 14.59
C TYR A 22 8.52 -3.50 14.77
N THR A 23 7.58 -4.12 15.48
CA THR A 23 7.47 -5.58 15.63
C THR A 23 6.02 -6.01 15.38
N LYS A 24 5.82 -7.30 15.09
CA LYS A 24 4.48 -7.94 15.02
C LYS A 24 3.96 -8.37 16.40
N ASP A 25 4.76 -8.15 17.44
CA ASP A 25 4.47 -8.57 18.81
C ASP A 25 4.16 -10.06 18.92
N GLY A 26 5.03 -10.89 18.33
CA GLY A 26 4.93 -12.34 18.36
C GLY A 26 3.89 -12.97 17.43
N ALA A 27 3.09 -12.19 16.72
CA ALA A 27 2.10 -12.74 15.79
C ALA A 27 2.73 -13.39 14.55
N ASP A 28 2.05 -14.38 13.96
CA ASP A 28 2.46 -15.01 12.69
C ASP A 28 2.38 -14.02 11.53
N PHE A 29 1.31 -13.21 11.53
CA PHE A 29 1.03 -12.22 10.49
C PHE A 29 0.65 -10.87 11.06
N SER A 30 1.11 -9.79 10.42
CA SER A 30 0.48 -8.50 10.58
C SER A 30 -0.64 -8.30 9.52
N VAL A 31 -1.60 -7.42 9.81
CA VAL A 31 -2.63 -7.01 8.84
C VAL A 31 -1.99 -6.58 7.51
N THR A 32 -0.96 -5.75 7.57
CA THR A 32 -0.27 -5.24 6.38
C THR A 32 0.49 -6.31 5.60
N GLU A 33 0.96 -7.39 6.26
CA GLU A 33 1.54 -8.54 5.57
C GLU A 33 0.48 -9.38 4.86
N LEU A 34 -0.67 -9.62 5.49
CA LEU A 34 -1.75 -10.40 4.89
C LEU A 34 -2.34 -9.74 3.64
N ILE A 35 -2.36 -8.42 3.57
CA ILE A 35 -2.83 -7.69 2.37
C ILE A 35 -1.88 -7.91 1.19
N LYS A 36 -0.58 -8.02 1.43
CA LYS A 36 0.42 -8.21 0.38
C LYS A 36 0.28 -9.56 -0.32
N PRO A 37 0.68 -9.66 -1.60
CA PRO A 37 0.71 -10.94 -2.29
C PRO A 37 1.57 -11.98 -1.56
N PRO A 38 1.09 -13.23 -1.37
CA PRO A 38 1.83 -14.27 -0.64
C PRO A 38 3.21 -14.55 -1.22
N GLN A 39 3.36 -14.53 -2.54
CA GLN A 39 4.64 -14.74 -3.20
C GLN A 39 5.66 -13.67 -2.82
N ILE A 40 5.27 -12.39 -2.81
CA ILE A 40 6.16 -11.28 -2.43
C ILE A 40 6.64 -11.45 -0.99
N ARG A 41 5.72 -11.77 -0.06
CA ARG A 41 6.08 -12.02 1.33
C ARG A 41 7.09 -13.16 1.46
N ARG A 42 6.83 -14.31 0.81
CA ARG A 42 7.72 -15.48 0.88
C ARG A 42 9.10 -15.20 0.29
N LEU A 43 9.15 -14.54 -0.88
CA LEU A 43 10.42 -14.16 -1.49
C LEU A 43 11.19 -13.18 -0.61
N TRP A 44 10.50 -12.23 0.00
CA TRP A 44 11.12 -11.30 0.93
C TRP A 44 11.79 -12.03 2.10
N HIS A 45 11.07 -12.95 2.76
CA HIS A 45 11.63 -13.72 3.87
C HIS A 45 12.75 -14.67 3.43
N ALA A 46 12.62 -15.32 2.26
CA ALA A 46 13.64 -16.25 1.77
C ALA A 46 14.94 -15.55 1.36
N HIS A 47 14.89 -14.29 0.95
CA HIS A 47 16.03 -13.53 0.41
C HIS A 47 16.33 -12.26 1.21
N GLU A 48 15.90 -12.16 2.46
CA GLU A 48 16.05 -10.97 3.29
C GLU A 48 17.52 -10.50 3.37
N ASP A 49 18.46 -11.42 3.44
CA ASP A 49 19.89 -11.12 3.51
C ASP A 49 20.49 -10.68 2.16
N GLU A 50 19.83 -11.00 1.06
CA GLU A 50 20.26 -10.66 -0.30
C GLU A 50 19.68 -9.31 -0.76
N ILE A 51 18.53 -8.91 -0.20
CA ILE A 51 17.86 -7.67 -0.55
C ILE A 51 18.65 -6.48 -0.03
N SER A 52 18.94 -5.54 -0.93
CA SER A 52 19.53 -4.26 -0.57
C SER A 52 18.60 -3.11 -0.95
N GLY A 53 18.47 -2.14 -0.05
CA GLY A 53 17.76 -0.88 -0.28
C GLY A 53 18.69 0.31 -0.03
N ASP A 54 18.25 1.50 -0.40
CA ASP A 54 18.99 2.73 -0.12
C ASP A 54 18.21 3.63 0.84
N VAL A 55 18.93 4.29 1.73
CA VAL A 55 18.37 5.21 2.76
C VAL A 55 17.35 6.17 2.16
N ARG A 56 17.60 6.70 0.95
CA ARG A 56 16.69 7.65 0.28
C ARG A 56 15.29 7.09 0.02
N GLU A 57 15.16 5.77 -0.14
CA GLU A 57 13.88 5.10 -0.40
C GLU A 57 13.04 4.99 0.88
N GLU A 58 13.72 4.95 2.02
CA GLU A 58 13.11 4.82 3.35
C GLU A 58 12.75 6.17 4.02
N VAL A 59 13.23 7.30 3.49
CA VAL A 59 12.98 8.64 4.07
C VAL A 59 11.49 8.95 4.21
N TRP A 60 10.68 8.51 3.24
CA TRP A 60 9.24 8.75 3.28
C TRP A 60 8.53 7.93 4.37
N LYS A 61 9.08 6.76 4.69
CA LYS A 61 8.62 5.94 5.82
C LYS A 61 8.95 6.60 7.14
N LEU A 62 10.15 7.17 7.26
CA LEU A 62 10.58 7.96 8.44
C LEU A 62 9.66 9.16 8.64
N LEU A 63 9.33 9.91 7.58
CA LEU A 63 8.39 11.03 7.65
C LEU A 63 7.01 10.57 8.12
N GLY A 64 6.51 9.47 7.59
CA GLY A 64 5.24 8.89 8.02
C GLY A 64 5.22 8.59 9.52
N LYS A 65 6.25 7.90 10.03
CA LYS A 65 6.39 7.61 11.46
C LYS A 65 6.48 8.86 12.33
N GLY A 66 7.22 9.87 11.89
CA GLY A 66 7.31 11.14 12.62
C GLY A 66 5.94 11.80 12.77
N VAL A 67 5.13 11.79 11.74
CA VAL A 67 3.76 12.32 11.79
C VAL A 67 2.88 11.49 12.72
N HIS A 68 2.91 10.16 12.64
CA HIS A 68 2.17 9.28 13.55
C HIS A 68 2.54 9.54 15.00
N ASN A 69 3.83 9.59 15.34
CA ASN A 69 4.30 9.86 16.71
C ASN A 69 3.80 11.23 17.25
N VAL A 70 3.75 12.26 16.41
CA VAL A 70 3.23 13.57 16.82
C VAL A 70 1.71 13.51 17.06
N ILE A 71 0.96 12.83 16.20
CA ILE A 71 -0.50 12.67 16.34
C ILE A 71 -0.82 11.82 17.58
N GLU A 72 -0.07 10.76 17.84
CA GLU A 72 -0.21 9.93 19.03
C GLU A 72 -0.10 10.73 20.32
N GLN A 73 0.86 11.67 20.37
CA GLN A 73 1.08 12.55 21.53
C GLN A 73 0.06 13.69 21.65
N ALA A 74 -0.76 13.92 20.64
CA ALA A 74 -1.78 14.96 20.69
C ALA A 74 -2.83 14.63 21.76
N ASP A 75 -3.29 15.64 22.49
CA ASP A 75 -4.35 15.53 23.48
C ASP A 75 -5.73 15.42 22.82
N SER A 76 -6.01 14.26 22.23
CA SER A 76 -7.29 13.93 21.62
C SER A 76 -7.89 12.69 22.30
N GLU A 77 -9.22 12.66 22.40
CA GLU A 77 -9.96 11.52 22.97
C GLU A 77 -9.80 10.27 22.08
N GLY A 78 -9.92 9.09 22.73
CA GLY A 78 -9.86 7.79 22.06
C GLY A 78 -8.60 6.98 22.33
N THR A 79 -8.61 5.75 21.81
CA THR A 79 -7.49 4.81 21.92
C THR A 79 -6.55 4.97 20.72
N LYS A 80 -5.27 5.25 20.98
CA LYS A 80 -4.24 5.48 19.97
C LYS A 80 -3.19 4.38 19.96
N GLU A 81 -2.62 4.10 18.79
CA GLU A 81 -1.48 3.18 18.54
C GLU A 81 -1.62 1.82 19.27
N ARG A 82 -2.87 1.42 19.55
CA ARG A 82 -3.13 0.16 20.23
C ARG A 82 -3.03 -1.02 19.28
N ARG A 83 -2.27 -2.03 19.70
CA ARG A 83 -2.18 -3.29 18.97
C ARG A 83 -3.25 -4.27 19.46
N PHE A 84 -3.91 -4.90 18.50
CA PHE A 84 -4.87 -5.97 18.71
C PHE A 84 -4.34 -7.26 18.10
N HIS A 85 -4.75 -8.38 18.72
CA HIS A 85 -4.43 -9.73 18.26
C HIS A 85 -5.70 -10.53 18.13
N ALA A 86 -5.75 -11.44 17.18
CA ALA A 86 -6.79 -12.45 17.07
C ALA A 86 -6.23 -13.72 16.40
N GLU A 87 -6.84 -14.85 16.73
CA GLU A 87 -6.49 -16.12 16.09
C GLU A 87 -7.47 -16.47 14.97
N HIS A 88 -6.95 -17.04 13.90
CA HIS A 88 -7.74 -17.59 12.81
C HIS A 88 -7.00 -18.77 12.17
N ASP A 89 -7.66 -19.95 12.12
CA ASP A 89 -7.10 -21.20 11.55
C ASP A 89 -5.68 -21.51 12.08
N GLY A 90 -5.47 -21.38 13.39
CA GLY A 90 -4.20 -21.69 14.05
C GLY A 90 -3.09 -20.66 13.78
N SER A 91 -3.40 -19.53 13.19
CA SER A 91 -2.46 -18.41 12.99
C SER A 91 -2.88 -17.20 13.81
N THR A 92 -1.92 -16.57 14.47
CA THR A 92 -2.13 -15.30 15.19
C THR A 92 -1.93 -14.12 14.26
N ILE A 93 -2.92 -13.25 14.18
CA ILE A 93 -2.91 -12.01 13.38
C ILE A 93 -2.83 -10.82 14.30
N SER A 94 -1.96 -9.86 14.01
CA SER A 94 -1.87 -8.60 14.77
C SER A 94 -2.00 -7.37 13.88
N GLY A 95 -2.48 -6.28 14.49
CA GLY A 95 -2.54 -4.97 13.85
C GLY A 95 -2.57 -3.85 14.88
N ALA A 96 -1.74 -2.84 14.67
CA ALA A 96 -1.81 -1.60 15.44
C ALA A 96 -2.73 -0.63 14.71
N ILE A 97 -3.72 -0.10 15.41
CA ILE A 97 -4.61 0.94 14.89
C ILE A 97 -4.05 2.31 15.27
N ASP A 98 -4.18 3.28 14.40
CA ASP A 98 -3.68 4.63 14.68
C ASP A 98 -4.58 5.36 15.69
N LEU A 99 -5.89 5.33 15.48
CA LEU A 99 -6.88 5.95 16.36
C LEU A 99 -8.22 5.24 16.29
N MET A 100 -8.78 4.95 17.47
CA MET A 100 -10.18 4.57 17.64
C MET A 100 -10.86 5.57 18.58
N GLY A 101 -11.82 6.35 18.08
CA GLY A 101 -12.62 7.28 18.87
C GLY A 101 -13.56 6.56 19.83
N ASP A 102 -14.01 7.26 20.85
CA ASP A 102 -14.95 6.72 21.87
C ASP A 102 -16.30 6.35 21.25
N ASP A 103 -16.65 6.93 20.11
CA ASP A 103 -17.83 6.59 19.30
C ASP A 103 -17.62 5.32 18.44
N GLY A 104 -16.46 4.67 18.52
CA GLY A 104 -16.08 3.52 17.71
C GLY A 104 -15.61 3.87 16.29
N SER A 105 -15.43 5.15 15.96
CA SER A 105 -14.86 5.53 14.67
C SER A 105 -13.38 5.14 14.60
N LEU A 106 -13.00 4.45 13.51
CA LEU A 106 -11.63 4.02 13.26
C LEU A 106 -10.98 4.90 12.19
N THR A 107 -9.87 5.51 12.55
CA THR A 107 -9.10 6.40 11.68
C THR A 107 -7.69 5.89 11.50
N ASP A 108 -7.21 5.92 10.26
CA ASP A 108 -5.82 5.61 9.91
C ASP A 108 -5.21 6.81 9.17
N TYR A 109 -4.02 7.22 9.58
CA TYR A 109 -3.32 8.38 9.03
C TYR A 109 -2.35 7.98 7.94
N LYS A 110 -2.36 8.70 6.82
CA LYS A 110 -1.47 8.42 5.68
C LYS A 110 -0.75 9.69 5.22
N VAL A 111 0.56 9.72 5.37
CA VAL A 111 1.39 10.74 4.71
C VAL A 111 1.58 10.33 3.25
N THR A 112 0.97 11.07 2.33
CA THR A 112 0.90 10.68 0.92
C THR A 112 1.06 11.88 -0.02
N SER A 113 0.91 11.68 -1.32
CA SER A 113 0.91 12.76 -2.31
C SER A 113 -0.50 13.21 -2.66
N THR A 114 -0.64 14.46 -3.13
CA THR A 114 -1.88 14.97 -3.72
C THR A 114 -2.38 14.09 -4.86
N TYR A 115 -1.47 13.58 -5.70
CA TYR A 115 -1.80 12.64 -6.78
C TYR A 115 -2.50 11.38 -6.27
N SER A 116 -2.05 10.85 -5.13
CA SER A 116 -2.67 9.66 -4.52
C SER A 116 -4.12 9.93 -4.10
N VAL A 117 -4.37 11.10 -3.51
CA VAL A 117 -5.70 11.52 -3.06
C VAL A 117 -6.64 11.79 -4.25
N GLN A 118 -6.12 12.39 -5.32
CA GLN A 118 -6.89 12.64 -6.56
C GLN A 118 -7.41 11.34 -7.20
N ARG A 119 -6.78 10.21 -6.95
CA ARG A 119 -7.23 8.88 -7.41
C ARG A 119 -8.28 8.23 -6.51
N GLY A 120 -8.60 8.87 -5.40
CA GLY A 120 -9.56 8.37 -4.43
C GLY A 120 -9.02 7.30 -3.49
N LEU A 121 -9.92 6.56 -2.88
CA LEU A 121 -9.60 5.51 -1.93
C LEU A 121 -8.84 4.36 -2.61
N LYS A 122 -7.70 3.98 -2.03
CA LYS A 122 -6.94 2.81 -2.49
C LYS A 122 -7.56 1.54 -1.91
N GLU A 123 -7.58 0.49 -2.72
CA GLU A 123 -8.08 -0.82 -2.33
C GLU A 123 -7.34 -1.40 -1.10
N ASP A 124 -6.02 -1.21 -1.02
CA ASP A 124 -5.23 -1.68 0.13
C ASP A 124 -5.59 -0.95 1.42
N TRP A 125 -5.98 0.32 1.35
CA TRP A 125 -6.45 1.07 2.52
C TRP A 125 -7.83 0.60 2.98
N GLU A 126 -8.73 0.30 2.03
CA GLU A 126 -10.03 -0.29 2.34
C GLU A 126 -9.87 -1.65 3.02
N LYS A 127 -9.00 -2.52 2.47
CA LYS A 127 -8.68 -3.82 3.05
C LYS A 127 -8.10 -3.68 4.45
N GLN A 128 -7.13 -2.79 4.64
CA GLN A 128 -6.46 -2.56 5.92
C GLN A 128 -7.44 -2.19 7.03
N LEU A 129 -8.28 -1.19 6.80
CA LEU A 129 -9.23 -0.75 7.81
C LEU A 129 -10.32 -1.78 8.11
N ASN A 130 -10.77 -2.54 7.10
CA ASN A 130 -11.73 -3.61 7.32
C ASN A 130 -11.12 -4.80 8.08
N MET A 131 -9.83 -5.10 7.91
CA MET A 131 -9.12 -6.08 8.72
C MET A 131 -8.91 -5.59 10.15
N TYR A 132 -8.65 -4.29 10.35
CA TYR A 132 -8.62 -3.70 11.69
C TYR A 132 -10.00 -3.75 12.36
N ALA A 133 -11.08 -3.46 11.65
CA ALA A 133 -12.43 -3.60 12.18
C ALA A 133 -12.74 -5.05 12.60
N TRP A 134 -12.27 -6.03 11.81
CA TRP A 134 -12.33 -7.44 12.17
C TRP A 134 -11.55 -7.74 13.48
N LEU A 135 -10.30 -7.28 13.59
CA LEU A 135 -9.48 -7.46 14.81
C LEU A 135 -10.16 -6.86 16.04
N ILE A 136 -10.69 -5.64 15.92
CA ILE A 136 -11.42 -4.94 16.97
C ILE A 136 -12.63 -5.76 17.42
N ARG A 137 -13.40 -6.32 16.47
CA ARG A 137 -14.56 -7.18 16.72
C ARG A 137 -14.16 -8.46 17.46
N GLN A 138 -13.04 -9.11 17.10
CA GLN A 138 -12.53 -10.29 17.80
C GLN A 138 -12.13 -9.97 19.25
N ASN A 139 -11.86 -8.73 19.58
CA ASN A 139 -11.53 -8.25 20.93
C ASN A 139 -12.75 -7.66 21.68
N GLY A 140 -13.97 -7.92 21.20
CA GLY A 140 -15.21 -7.50 21.88
C GLY A 140 -15.55 -6.02 21.74
N LEU A 141 -14.90 -5.30 20.83
CA LEU A 141 -15.16 -3.90 20.52
C LEU A 141 -15.88 -3.78 19.16
N THR A 142 -16.44 -2.62 18.87
CA THR A 142 -17.19 -2.39 17.62
C THR A 142 -16.67 -1.17 16.91
N ALA A 143 -16.23 -1.35 15.65
CA ALA A 143 -15.98 -0.24 14.76
C ALA A 143 -17.29 0.25 14.14
N THR A 144 -17.57 1.54 14.19
CA THR A 144 -18.82 2.16 13.69
C THR A 144 -18.63 2.85 12.36
N LYS A 145 -17.43 3.39 12.12
CA LYS A 145 -17.08 4.16 10.93
C LYS A 145 -15.59 3.97 10.62
N LEU A 146 -15.26 3.91 9.34
CA LEU A 146 -13.88 3.82 8.87
C LEU A 146 -13.49 5.05 8.08
N SER A 147 -12.32 5.62 8.34
CA SER A 147 -11.79 6.76 7.60
C SER A 147 -10.27 6.73 7.46
N ILE A 148 -9.80 7.22 6.31
CA ILE A 148 -8.38 7.51 6.08
C ILE A 148 -8.19 9.02 6.10
N VAL A 149 -7.28 9.50 6.94
CA VAL A 149 -6.86 10.90 6.96
C VAL A 149 -5.55 11.01 6.20
N CYS A 150 -5.61 11.58 5.00
CA CYS A 150 -4.46 11.81 4.14
C CYS A 150 -3.82 13.16 4.44
N ILE A 151 -2.52 13.16 4.76
CA ILE A 151 -1.69 14.36 4.89
C ILE A 151 -0.83 14.46 3.63
N CYS A 152 -1.13 15.44 2.77
CA CYS A 152 -0.52 15.59 1.45
C CYS A 152 0.80 16.34 1.56
N ARG A 153 1.93 15.62 1.52
CA ARG A 153 3.28 16.18 1.67
C ARG A 153 3.73 17.13 0.56
N ASP A 154 3.07 17.09 -0.58
CA ASP A 154 3.34 17.88 -1.79
C ASP A 154 2.22 18.90 -2.13
N TRP A 155 1.32 19.17 -1.17
CA TRP A 155 0.25 20.13 -1.37
C TRP A 155 0.78 21.56 -1.53
N MET A 156 0.23 22.27 -2.49
CA MET A 156 0.61 23.65 -2.79
C MET A 156 -0.62 24.54 -2.87
N ARG A 157 -0.66 25.59 -2.05
CA ARG A 157 -1.76 26.57 -2.06
C ARG A 157 -2.01 27.19 -3.44
N SER A 158 -0.96 27.38 -4.22
CA SER A 158 -1.06 27.96 -5.59
C SER A 158 -1.77 27.05 -6.60
N ARG A 159 -2.06 25.79 -6.23
CA ARG A 159 -2.79 24.83 -7.06
C ARG A 159 -4.24 24.64 -6.66
N THR A 160 -4.71 25.23 -5.55
CA THR A 160 -6.12 25.19 -5.16
C THR A 160 -6.99 25.78 -6.26
N GLY A 161 -8.21 25.25 -6.42
CA GLY A 161 -9.11 25.60 -7.51
C GLY A 161 -8.80 24.96 -8.88
N LYS A 162 -7.69 24.22 -9.02
CA LYS A 162 -7.46 23.41 -10.22
C LYS A 162 -8.31 22.12 -10.17
N TYR A 163 -8.68 21.64 -11.35
CA TYR A 163 -9.49 20.43 -11.46
C TYR A 163 -8.96 19.28 -10.62
N ASN A 164 -9.82 18.72 -9.77
CA ASN A 164 -9.56 17.58 -8.90
C ASN A 164 -8.34 17.75 -7.94
N TYR A 165 -7.85 18.98 -7.72
CA TYR A 165 -6.79 19.23 -6.74
C TYR A 165 -7.41 19.47 -5.36
N PRO A 166 -6.88 18.85 -4.27
CA PRO A 166 -7.47 19.00 -2.95
C PRO A 166 -7.36 20.45 -2.44
N GLU A 167 -8.44 20.97 -1.88
CA GLU A 167 -8.51 22.32 -1.32
C GLU A 167 -7.68 22.47 -0.02
N SER A 168 -7.36 21.36 0.64
CA SER A 168 -6.62 21.31 1.90
C SER A 168 -5.47 20.30 1.82
N PRO A 169 -4.34 20.54 2.54
CA PRO A 169 -3.30 19.54 2.70
C PRO A 169 -3.77 18.29 3.47
N VAL A 170 -4.87 18.40 4.22
CA VAL A 170 -5.48 17.29 4.95
C VAL A 170 -6.82 16.94 4.28
N VAL A 171 -6.94 15.68 3.88
CA VAL A 171 -8.15 15.16 3.21
C VAL A 171 -8.62 13.90 3.94
N VAL A 172 -9.91 13.87 4.28
CA VAL A 172 -10.54 12.72 4.92
C VAL A 172 -11.30 11.92 3.87
N LEU A 173 -10.94 10.65 3.71
CA LEU A 173 -11.60 9.71 2.82
C LEU A 173 -12.45 8.74 3.67
N SER A 174 -13.74 8.68 3.39
CA SER A 174 -14.61 7.66 3.98
C SER A 174 -14.30 6.30 3.37
N VAL A 175 -14.21 5.27 4.20
CA VAL A 175 -13.95 3.90 3.79
C VAL A 175 -15.22 3.07 3.98
N PRO A 176 -15.68 2.32 2.96
CA PRO A 176 -16.80 1.42 3.09
C PRO A 176 -16.55 0.36 4.17
N MET A 177 -17.47 0.23 5.12
CA MET A 177 -17.45 -0.85 6.08
C MET A 177 -17.99 -2.13 5.43
N TRP A 178 -17.18 -3.20 5.44
CA TRP A 178 -17.65 -4.50 4.99
C TRP A 178 -18.55 -5.13 6.06
N ARG A 179 -19.49 -5.94 5.60
CA ARG A 179 -20.27 -6.81 6.52
C ARG A 179 -19.34 -7.83 7.18
N ASP A 180 -19.69 -8.29 8.36
CA ASP A 180 -18.89 -9.21 9.15
C ASP A 180 -18.52 -10.47 8.36
N GLU A 181 -19.47 -11.03 7.61
CA GLU A 181 -19.26 -12.24 6.83
C GLU A 181 -18.20 -12.01 5.71
N ARG A 182 -18.16 -10.80 5.13
CA ARG A 182 -17.14 -10.45 4.13
C ARG A 182 -15.76 -10.27 4.79
N GLN A 183 -15.71 -9.68 5.99
CA GLN A 183 -14.46 -9.56 6.74
C GLN A 183 -13.91 -10.95 7.09
N ASP A 184 -14.75 -11.83 7.64
CA ASP A 184 -14.37 -13.20 8.02
C ASP A 184 -13.89 -13.99 6.81
N ALA A 185 -14.62 -13.95 5.70
CA ALA A 185 -14.25 -14.64 4.45
C ALA A 185 -12.94 -14.11 3.88
N TYR A 186 -12.70 -12.79 3.93
CA TYR A 186 -11.45 -12.19 3.47
C TYR A 186 -10.26 -12.62 4.33
N ILE A 187 -10.39 -12.58 5.66
CA ILE A 187 -9.34 -13.04 6.58
C ILE A 187 -9.02 -14.52 6.33
N ALA A 188 -10.05 -15.39 6.29
CA ALA A 188 -9.88 -16.81 6.02
C ALA A 188 -9.14 -17.05 4.69
N GLN A 189 -9.54 -16.37 3.64
CA GLN A 189 -8.87 -16.45 2.34
C GLN A 189 -7.40 -16.03 2.43
N ARG A 190 -7.10 -14.90 3.09
CA ARG A 190 -5.74 -14.40 3.19
C ARG A 190 -4.84 -15.31 4.01
N VAL A 191 -5.29 -15.78 5.17
CA VAL A 191 -4.55 -16.75 6.00
C VAL A 191 -4.26 -18.01 5.18
N LYS A 192 -5.27 -18.60 4.54
CA LYS A 192 -5.09 -19.78 3.68
C LYS A 192 -4.05 -19.57 2.58
N LEU A 193 -4.09 -18.42 1.88
CA LEU A 193 -3.12 -18.09 0.82
C LEU A 193 -1.69 -17.95 1.34
N HIS A 194 -1.52 -17.47 2.57
CA HIS A 194 -0.19 -17.27 3.17
C HIS A 194 0.36 -18.52 3.86
N THR A 195 -0.50 -19.45 4.32
CA THR A 195 -0.11 -20.69 5.00
C THR A 195 0.03 -21.89 4.08
N GLN A 196 -0.68 -21.92 2.93
CA GLN A 196 -0.64 -23.05 1.99
C GLN A 196 0.79 -23.36 1.53
N GLU A 197 1.12 -24.62 1.33
CA GLU A 197 2.46 -25.07 0.95
C GLU A 197 2.91 -24.49 -0.40
N LYS A 198 2.05 -24.59 -1.43
CA LYS A 198 2.33 -24.08 -2.77
C LYS A 198 1.99 -22.60 -2.89
N THR A 199 3.00 -21.78 -3.14
CA THR A 199 2.81 -20.34 -3.38
C THR A 199 2.11 -20.08 -4.70
N ILE A 200 1.04 -19.27 -4.67
CA ILE A 200 0.41 -18.76 -5.88
C ILE A 200 1.27 -17.63 -6.44
N PRO A 201 1.64 -17.67 -7.73
CA PRO A 201 2.35 -16.58 -8.37
C PRO A 201 1.57 -15.27 -8.32
N CYS A 202 2.27 -14.16 -8.18
CA CYS A 202 1.66 -12.84 -8.28
C CYS A 202 1.04 -12.61 -9.65
N THR A 203 -0.12 -11.95 -9.66
CA THR A 203 -0.70 -11.43 -10.90
C THR A 203 0.18 -10.30 -11.49
N PRO A 204 0.00 -9.91 -12.75
CA PRO A 204 0.71 -8.77 -13.32
C PRO A 204 0.49 -7.47 -12.51
N GLU A 205 -0.73 -7.23 -12.03
CA GLU A 205 -1.09 -6.08 -11.20
C GLU A 205 -0.34 -6.10 -9.86
N GLU A 206 -0.30 -7.25 -9.19
CA GLU A 206 0.40 -7.45 -7.92
C GLU A 206 1.92 -7.28 -8.05
N ARG A 207 2.49 -7.55 -9.21
CA ARG A 207 3.91 -7.30 -9.53
C ARG A 207 4.19 -5.88 -9.95
N TRP A 208 3.14 -5.02 -10.02
CA TRP A 208 3.21 -3.68 -10.58
C TRP A 208 3.79 -3.68 -12.01
N ALA A 209 3.61 -4.78 -12.73
CA ALA A 209 3.97 -4.92 -14.13
C ALA A 209 3.06 -4.01 -14.95
N ARG A 210 3.40 -2.72 -14.99
CA ARG A 210 2.70 -1.76 -15.84
C ARG A 210 3.18 -1.93 -17.26
N GLY A 211 2.22 -2.19 -18.14
CA GLY A 211 2.47 -2.20 -19.57
C GLY A 211 3.39 -3.34 -19.98
N ALA A 212 2.88 -4.58 -19.96
CA ALA A 212 3.57 -5.72 -20.54
C ALA A 212 3.96 -5.47 -22.01
N TYR A 213 3.26 -4.53 -22.66
CA TYR A 213 3.46 -4.15 -24.05
C TYR A 213 3.76 -2.67 -24.15
N GLN A 214 4.87 -2.32 -24.77
CA GLN A 214 5.26 -0.94 -25.01
C GLN A 214 5.21 -0.64 -26.51
N VAL A 215 4.51 0.43 -26.86
CA VAL A 215 4.48 0.92 -28.25
C VAL A 215 5.42 2.10 -28.38
N ASN A 216 6.43 1.94 -29.24
CA ASN A 216 7.37 2.98 -29.63
C ASN A 216 7.03 3.47 -31.05
N GLY A 217 6.73 4.76 -31.20
CA GLY A 217 6.44 5.36 -32.51
C GLY A 217 6.40 6.87 -32.40
N GLY A 218 7.40 7.57 -32.94
CA GLY A 218 7.41 9.02 -33.17
C GLY A 218 7.24 9.96 -31.98
N GLY A 219 7.19 9.43 -30.72
CA GLY A 219 6.97 10.21 -29.50
C GLY A 219 7.42 9.48 -28.25
N LYS A 220 6.92 9.90 -27.08
CA LYS A 220 7.18 9.17 -25.82
C LYS A 220 6.56 7.78 -25.89
N PRO A 221 7.29 6.72 -25.48
CA PRO A 221 6.76 5.36 -25.42
C PRO A 221 5.45 5.30 -24.61
N ARG A 222 4.48 4.52 -25.07
CA ARG A 222 3.24 4.26 -24.36
C ARG A 222 3.15 2.81 -23.96
N SER A 223 2.75 2.55 -22.73
CA SER A 223 2.60 1.21 -22.18
C SER A 223 1.11 0.81 -22.12
N PHE A 224 0.84 -0.46 -22.39
CA PHE A 224 -0.48 -1.09 -22.41
C PHE A 224 -0.43 -2.40 -21.62
N ASP A 225 -1.52 -2.76 -20.99
CA ASP A 225 -1.57 -3.96 -20.16
C ASP A 225 -1.82 -5.22 -20.99
N THR A 226 -2.44 -5.07 -22.17
CA THR A 226 -2.70 -6.17 -23.09
C THR A 226 -2.10 -5.91 -24.47
N ARG A 227 -1.75 -7.02 -25.18
CA ARG A 227 -1.32 -6.96 -26.57
C ARG A 227 -2.38 -6.37 -27.49
N GLN A 228 -3.64 -6.65 -27.21
CA GLN A 228 -4.76 -6.16 -28.00
C GLN A 228 -4.85 -4.63 -27.95
N GLU A 229 -4.78 -4.02 -26.76
CA GLU A 229 -4.78 -2.55 -26.61
C GLU A 229 -3.61 -1.91 -27.35
N ALA A 230 -2.42 -2.52 -27.26
CA ALA A 230 -1.25 -2.03 -27.98
C ALA A 230 -1.44 -2.08 -29.49
N VAL A 231 -2.00 -3.17 -30.02
CA VAL A 231 -2.35 -3.32 -31.46
C VAL A 231 -3.41 -2.32 -31.89
N GLU A 232 -4.48 -2.15 -31.12
CA GLU A 232 -5.52 -1.17 -31.40
C GLU A 232 -4.96 0.26 -31.44
N TYR A 233 -4.05 0.58 -30.52
CA TYR A 233 -3.38 1.87 -30.51
C TYR A 233 -2.53 2.08 -31.79
N ILE A 234 -1.73 1.08 -32.20
CA ILE A 234 -0.93 1.14 -33.43
C ILE A 234 -1.82 1.32 -34.66
N ASN A 235 -2.92 0.56 -34.74
CA ASN A 235 -3.86 0.65 -35.85
C ASN A 235 -4.49 2.05 -35.96
N LYS A 236 -4.77 2.69 -34.83
CA LYS A 236 -5.27 4.08 -34.80
C LYS A 236 -4.20 5.10 -35.24
N GLN A 237 -2.93 4.87 -34.91
CA GLN A 237 -1.84 5.77 -35.25
C GLN A 237 -1.21 5.48 -36.63
N LYS A 238 -1.55 4.36 -37.26
CA LYS A 238 -1.00 3.84 -38.53
C LYS A 238 0.53 3.61 -38.51
N THR A 239 1.20 3.73 -37.37
CA THR A 239 2.63 3.49 -37.21
C THR A 239 2.96 3.09 -35.79
N GLY A 240 3.88 2.15 -35.59
CA GLY A 240 4.43 1.80 -34.27
C GLY A 240 5.00 0.39 -34.20
N LEU A 241 5.89 0.18 -33.24
CA LEU A 241 6.50 -1.11 -32.89
C LEU A 241 6.03 -1.51 -31.48
N ILE A 242 5.65 -2.77 -31.29
CA ILE A 242 5.32 -3.33 -29.99
C ILE A 242 6.55 -3.99 -29.40
N LEU A 243 6.89 -3.64 -28.14
CA LEU A 243 7.87 -4.33 -27.32
C LEU A 243 7.14 -5.12 -26.24
N GLU A 244 7.35 -6.42 -26.21
CA GLU A 244 6.87 -7.31 -25.17
C GLU A 244 8.05 -7.83 -24.35
N ASN A 245 8.08 -7.58 -23.05
CA ASN A 245 9.14 -8.04 -22.14
C ASN A 245 10.58 -7.81 -22.68
N ASN A 246 10.84 -6.64 -23.28
CA ASN A 246 12.07 -6.28 -23.98
C ASN A 246 12.35 -7.05 -25.30
N VAL A 247 11.38 -7.75 -25.87
CA VAL A 247 11.47 -8.35 -27.21
C VAL A 247 10.70 -7.47 -28.19
N THR A 248 11.36 -7.07 -29.27
CA THR A 248 10.76 -6.21 -30.31
C THR A 248 9.98 -7.03 -31.31
N TYR A 249 8.67 -6.79 -31.41
CA TYR A 249 7.83 -7.32 -32.50
C TYR A 249 7.54 -6.20 -33.49
N THR A 250 7.91 -6.41 -34.75
CA THR A 250 7.57 -5.50 -35.84
C THR A 250 6.27 -5.97 -36.45
N LEU A 251 5.18 -5.20 -36.30
CA LEU A 251 3.94 -5.44 -37.03
C LEU A 251 4.00 -4.66 -38.35
N PHE A 252 4.14 -5.38 -39.45
CA PHE A 252 3.88 -4.83 -40.77
C PHE A 252 2.38 -4.82 -40.98
N ILE A 253 1.77 -3.64 -41.09
CA ILE A 253 0.41 -3.49 -41.55
C ILE A 253 0.51 -3.35 -43.08
N SER A 254 0.12 -4.40 -43.80
CA SER A 254 -0.11 -4.37 -45.24
C SER A 254 -1.42 -3.67 -45.57
#